data_90dc232518548a60084126ec7faf87eb
#
_entry.id   90dc232518548a60084126ec7faf87eb
#
_cell.length_a   1.000
_cell.length_b   1.000
_cell.length_c   1.000
_cell.angle_alpha   90.00
_cell.angle_beta   90.00
_cell.angle_gamma   90.00
#
_symmetry.space_group_name_H-M   'P 1'
#
loop_
_entity.id
_entity.type
_entity.pdbx_description
1 polymer ?
#
loop_
_entity_poly.entity_id
_entity_poly.type
_entity_poly.pdbx_seq_one_letter_code
_entity_poly.pdbx_strand_id
1 'polypeptide(L)'
;MCIRDRFHPTAPSPEADIDNFIGKIRAGADSAITQYFYNADAYFNFVDEVTARGVDVPIVPGIMPITDFDQVSRFSAMCGADIPRWVRQKMEGYGDDKASVQAFGRELVYNLCEQLLAGGAPGLHFYALNKSQPTATLWQDLKLPTGESDAA
;
A
#
# COMPACT_ATOMS: atom_id res chain seq x y z
N MET A 1 -11.35 4.40 -2.31
CA MET A 1 -11.38 4.86 -0.90
C MET A 1 -10.01 4.63 -0.30
N CYS A 2 -9.39 5.63 0.31
CA CYS A 2 -8.05 5.47 0.89
C CYS A 2 -8.21 4.96 2.33
N ILE A 3 -7.83 3.71 2.56
CA ILE A 3 -7.67 3.15 3.89
C ILE A 3 -6.21 3.40 4.28
N ARG A 4 -5.98 3.94 5.46
CA ARG A 4 -4.65 4.23 5.97
C ARG A 4 -4.26 3.16 6.98
N ASP A 5 -2.97 2.93 7.13
CA ASP A 5 -2.39 2.15 8.23
C ASP A 5 -2.63 2.80 9.61
N ARG A 6 -3.09 4.05 9.61
CA ARG A 6 -3.64 4.77 10.76
C ARG A 6 -4.90 5.51 10.33
N PHE A 7 -5.77 5.79 11.30
CA PHE A 7 -7.11 6.34 11.13
C PHE A 7 -7.15 7.59 10.27
N HIS A 8 -8.29 7.79 9.61
CA HIS A 8 -8.53 9.05 8.92
C HIS A 8 -8.37 10.22 9.92
N PRO A 9 -7.60 11.29 9.60
CA PRO A 9 -7.34 12.39 10.54
C PRO A 9 -8.59 13.04 11.11
N THR A 10 -9.73 12.90 10.44
CA THR A 10 -11.03 13.42 10.86
C THR A 10 -11.91 12.37 11.53
N ALA A 11 -11.46 11.09 11.59
CA ALA A 11 -12.22 10.07 12.32
C ALA A 11 -12.00 10.26 13.83
N PRO A 12 -13.06 10.24 14.64
CA PRO A 12 -12.97 10.45 16.09
C PRO A 12 -12.28 9.27 16.81
N SER A 13 -12.28 8.09 16.22
CA SER A 13 -11.61 6.88 16.73
C SER A 13 -11.31 5.88 15.61
N PRO A 14 -10.44 4.87 15.87
CA PRO A 14 -10.21 3.73 15.00
C PRO A 14 -11.47 3.01 14.59
N GLU A 15 -12.28 2.69 15.57
CA GLU A 15 -13.53 1.96 15.38
C GLU A 15 -14.47 2.73 14.47
N ALA A 16 -14.57 4.07 14.65
CA ALA A 16 -15.42 4.91 13.81
C ALA A 16 -14.94 4.94 12.35
N ASP A 17 -13.64 4.84 12.09
CA ASP A 17 -13.12 4.77 10.72
C ASP A 17 -13.48 3.43 10.06
N ILE A 18 -13.36 2.34 10.80
CA ILE A 18 -13.77 1.01 10.34
C ILE A 18 -15.28 0.95 10.11
N ASP A 19 -16.08 1.49 11.00
CA ASP A 19 -17.53 1.56 10.85
C ASP A 19 -17.93 2.36 9.61
N ASN A 20 -17.25 3.48 9.33
CA ASN A 20 -17.43 4.26 8.11
C ASN A 20 -17.04 3.46 6.85
N PHE A 21 -15.98 2.66 6.91
CA PHE A 21 -15.59 1.77 5.83
C PHE A 21 -16.69 0.73 5.56
N ILE A 22 -17.11 0.02 6.61
CA ILE A 22 -18.18 -0.98 6.53
C ILE A 22 -19.48 -0.38 5.98
N GLY A 23 -19.82 0.82 6.43
CA GLY A 23 -20.99 1.55 5.91
C GLY A 23 -20.92 1.78 4.39
N LYS A 24 -19.75 2.11 3.86
CA LYS A 24 -19.54 2.29 2.41
C LYS A 24 -19.63 0.98 1.63
N ILE A 25 -19.12 -0.11 2.17
CA ILE A 25 -19.27 -1.44 1.56
C ILE A 25 -20.75 -1.83 1.52
N ARG A 26 -21.47 -1.68 2.64
CA ARG A 26 -22.90 -1.98 2.72
C ARG A 26 -23.77 -1.08 1.82
N ALA A 27 -23.26 0.09 1.46
CA ALA A 27 -23.92 1.00 0.51
C ALA A 27 -23.74 0.56 -0.97
N GLY A 28 -23.02 -0.55 -1.24
CA GLY A 28 -22.92 -1.15 -2.57
C GLY A 28 -21.51 -1.10 -3.21
N ALA A 29 -20.44 -0.99 -2.42
CA ALA A 29 -19.11 -1.13 -2.97
C ALA A 29 -18.72 -2.61 -3.03
N ASP A 30 -18.28 -3.09 -4.20
CA ASP A 30 -17.90 -4.48 -4.46
C ASP A 30 -16.43 -4.77 -4.14
N SER A 31 -15.62 -3.76 -3.96
CA SER A 31 -14.19 -3.86 -3.63
C SER A 31 -13.67 -2.57 -3.01
N ALA A 32 -12.48 -2.64 -2.43
CA ALA A 32 -11.79 -1.46 -1.90
C ALA A 32 -10.31 -1.46 -2.28
N ILE A 33 -9.71 -0.27 -2.38
CA ILE A 33 -8.27 -0.08 -2.56
C ILE A 33 -7.77 0.73 -1.38
N THR A 34 -6.68 0.27 -0.73
CA THR A 34 -6.10 1.02 0.37
C THR A 34 -5.27 2.20 -0.11
N GLN A 35 -4.99 3.16 0.77
CA GLN A 35 -3.85 4.06 0.59
C GLN A 35 -2.56 3.22 0.59
N TYR A 36 -1.49 3.74 -0.02
CA TYR A 36 -0.19 3.08 0.09
C TYR A 36 0.32 3.13 1.54
N PHE A 37 1.09 2.13 1.89
CA PHE A 37 1.71 1.93 3.21
C PHE A 37 3.01 1.14 3.07
N TYR A 38 3.79 1.06 4.16
CA TYR A 38 5.08 0.35 4.19
C TYR A 38 5.17 -0.66 5.35
N ASN A 39 4.01 -1.08 5.89
CA ASN A 39 3.90 -2.08 6.95
C ASN A 39 2.79 -3.07 6.61
N ALA A 40 3.14 -4.31 6.27
CA ALA A 40 2.18 -5.34 5.89
C ALA A 40 1.23 -5.74 7.03
N ASP A 41 1.70 -5.73 8.28
CA ASP A 41 0.88 -6.10 9.44
C ASP A 41 -0.32 -5.17 9.61
N ALA A 42 -0.15 -3.88 9.30
CA ALA A 42 -1.25 -2.92 9.37
C ALA A 42 -2.37 -3.27 8.39
N TYR A 43 -2.03 -3.75 7.20
CA TYR A 43 -2.98 -4.22 6.20
C TYR A 43 -3.71 -5.48 6.68
N PHE A 44 -2.99 -6.50 7.15
CA PHE A 44 -3.59 -7.75 7.59
C PHE A 44 -4.50 -7.54 8.81
N ASN A 45 -4.06 -6.79 9.81
CA ASN A 45 -4.89 -6.44 10.97
C ASN A 45 -6.19 -5.73 10.56
N PHE A 46 -6.11 -4.83 9.58
CA PHE A 46 -7.29 -4.15 9.07
C PHE A 46 -8.24 -5.13 8.35
N VAL A 47 -7.72 -6.01 7.49
CA VAL A 47 -8.52 -7.02 6.78
C VAL A 47 -9.19 -7.97 7.77
N ASP A 48 -8.45 -8.46 8.76
CA ASP A 48 -8.97 -9.37 9.78
C ASP A 48 -10.11 -8.72 10.57
N GLU A 49 -9.95 -7.46 10.99
CA GLU A 49 -10.97 -6.74 11.75
C GLU A 49 -12.23 -6.49 10.92
N VAL A 50 -12.09 -6.11 9.65
CA VAL A 50 -13.20 -5.87 8.74
C VAL A 50 -13.94 -7.19 8.46
N THR A 51 -13.22 -8.28 8.25
CA THR A 51 -13.77 -9.61 8.03
C THR A 51 -14.52 -10.12 9.27
N ALA A 52 -13.96 -9.91 10.47
CA ALA A 52 -14.61 -10.27 11.74
C ALA A 52 -15.95 -9.52 11.93
N ARG A 53 -16.12 -8.35 11.31
CA ARG A 53 -17.37 -7.56 11.31
C ARG A 53 -18.33 -7.92 10.14
N GLY A 54 -18.03 -9.02 9.44
CA GLY A 54 -18.91 -9.60 8.40
C GLY A 54 -18.81 -8.92 7.04
N VAL A 55 -17.70 -8.29 6.72
CA VAL A 55 -17.42 -7.74 5.39
C VAL A 55 -16.45 -8.67 4.66
N ASP A 56 -16.91 -9.19 3.53
CA ASP A 56 -16.16 -10.13 2.68
C ASP A 56 -16.10 -9.58 1.24
N VAL A 57 -15.32 -8.51 1.07
CA VAL A 57 -15.04 -7.93 -0.25
C VAL A 57 -13.53 -7.87 -0.48
N PRO A 58 -13.05 -7.96 -1.73
CA PRO A 58 -11.64 -7.79 -2.01
C PRO A 58 -11.12 -6.42 -1.56
N ILE A 59 -10.10 -6.43 -0.71
CA ILE A 59 -9.40 -5.22 -0.26
C ILE A 59 -8.00 -5.24 -0.87
N VAL A 60 -7.81 -4.47 -1.93
CA VAL A 60 -6.56 -4.46 -2.70
C VAL A 60 -5.57 -3.48 -2.04
N PRO A 61 -4.38 -3.94 -1.62
CA PRO A 61 -3.38 -3.07 -1.03
C PRO A 61 -2.78 -2.09 -2.03
N GLY A 62 -2.67 -0.84 -1.61
CA GLY A 62 -2.02 0.24 -2.36
C GLY A 62 -0.51 0.21 -2.17
N ILE A 63 0.22 0.28 -3.27
CA ILE A 63 1.68 0.20 -3.33
C ILE A 63 2.23 1.46 -4.00
N MET A 64 3.17 2.15 -3.35
CA MET A 64 3.88 3.28 -3.94
C MET A 64 5.38 2.99 -4.02
N PRO A 65 5.96 2.86 -5.24
CA PRO A 65 7.39 2.72 -5.41
C PRO A 65 8.15 3.94 -4.89
N ILE A 66 9.27 3.73 -4.19
CA ILE A 66 10.11 4.82 -3.68
C ILE A 66 11.27 5.03 -4.66
N THR A 67 11.22 6.11 -5.41
CA THR A 67 12.31 6.55 -6.31
C THR A 67 12.99 7.83 -5.85
N ASP A 68 12.29 8.59 -5.02
CA ASP A 68 12.72 9.86 -4.45
C ASP A 68 12.05 9.99 -3.07
N PHE A 69 12.87 10.01 -2.02
CA PHE A 69 12.36 9.97 -0.66
C PHE A 69 11.67 11.28 -0.27
N ASP A 70 12.18 12.44 -0.73
CA ASP A 70 11.56 13.74 -0.46
C ASP A 70 10.18 13.85 -1.08
N GLN A 71 10.02 13.34 -2.30
CA GLN A 71 8.73 13.28 -2.97
C GLN A 71 7.74 12.43 -2.17
N VAL A 72 8.14 11.21 -1.80
CA VAL A 72 7.29 10.29 -1.03
C VAL A 72 6.96 10.87 0.34
N SER A 73 7.92 11.49 1.04
CA SER A 73 7.70 12.14 2.34
C SER A 73 6.66 13.26 2.26
N ARG A 74 6.75 14.13 1.24
CA ARG A 74 5.77 15.19 1.00
C ARG A 74 4.37 14.64 0.71
N PHE A 75 4.28 13.64 -0.17
CA PHE A 75 3.00 12.98 -0.46
C PHE A 75 2.42 12.31 0.79
N SER A 76 3.24 11.61 1.56
CA SER A 76 2.81 10.96 2.80
C SER A 76 2.26 11.96 3.82
N ALA A 77 2.92 13.11 3.96
CA ALA A 77 2.44 14.19 4.82
C ALA A 77 1.08 14.75 4.36
N MET A 78 0.89 14.93 3.04
CA MET A 78 -0.36 15.42 2.47
C MET A 78 -1.51 14.40 2.58
N CYS A 79 -1.23 13.13 2.29
CA CYS A 79 -2.22 12.07 2.32
C CYS A 79 -2.41 11.46 3.72
N GLY A 80 -1.52 11.76 4.68
CA GLY A 80 -1.45 11.16 6.01
C GLY A 80 -1.09 9.67 5.97
N ALA A 81 -0.37 9.21 4.94
CA ALA A 81 0.24 7.90 4.95
C ALA A 81 1.45 7.89 5.89
N ASP A 82 1.62 6.82 6.66
CA ASP A 82 2.76 6.71 7.57
C ASP A 82 3.96 6.08 6.87
N ILE A 83 5.12 6.68 7.09
CA ILE A 83 6.41 6.07 6.72
C ILE A 83 7.03 5.60 8.03
N PRO A 84 7.23 4.28 8.22
CA PRO A 84 7.82 3.76 9.45
C PRO A 84 9.11 4.47 9.81
N ARG A 85 9.32 4.75 11.10
CA ARG A 85 10.47 5.53 11.58
C ARG A 85 11.81 4.96 11.10
N TRP A 86 11.94 3.62 11.09
CA TRP A 86 13.18 2.97 10.65
C TRP A 86 13.45 3.17 9.15
N VAL A 87 12.38 3.20 8.31
CA VAL A 87 12.50 3.49 6.88
C VAL A 87 12.98 4.91 6.69
N ARG A 88 12.36 5.86 7.39
CA ARG A 88 12.74 7.28 7.35
C ARG A 88 14.21 7.47 7.73
N GLN A 89 14.64 6.92 8.88
CA GLN A 89 16.02 7.00 9.34
C GLN A 89 17.01 6.41 8.34
N LYS A 90 16.65 5.28 7.72
CA LYS A 90 17.51 4.62 6.72
C LYS A 90 17.65 5.48 5.46
N MET A 91 16.55 6.04 4.96
CA MET A 91 16.52 6.92 3.79
C MET A 91 17.29 8.22 4.03
N GLU A 92 17.07 8.87 5.18
CA GLU A 92 17.78 10.09 5.58
C GLU A 92 19.29 9.84 5.72
N GLY A 93 19.68 8.62 6.15
CA GLY A 93 21.09 8.23 6.26
C GLY A 93 21.83 8.14 4.92
N TYR A 94 21.12 7.99 3.81
CA TYR A 94 21.74 8.03 2.47
C TYR A 94 21.99 9.45 1.96
N GLY A 95 21.36 10.48 2.55
CA GLY A 95 21.50 11.86 2.11
C GLY A 95 21.22 12.03 0.61
N ASP A 96 22.19 12.63 -0.11
CA ASP A 96 22.08 12.91 -1.55
C ASP A 96 22.38 11.68 -2.45
N ASP A 97 22.68 10.52 -1.88
CA ASP A 97 22.95 9.29 -2.66
C ASP A 97 21.64 8.68 -3.20
N LYS A 98 21.22 9.21 -4.34
CA LYS A 98 19.98 8.77 -5.03
C LYS A 98 20.02 7.29 -5.41
N ALA A 99 21.19 6.73 -5.72
CA ALA A 99 21.30 5.32 -6.10
C ALA A 99 20.97 4.41 -4.91
N SER A 100 21.52 4.71 -3.74
CA SER A 100 21.20 3.96 -2.50
C SER A 100 19.74 4.14 -2.07
N VAL A 101 19.18 5.33 -2.20
CA VAL A 101 17.74 5.58 -1.94
C VAL A 101 16.85 4.72 -2.85
N GLN A 102 17.16 4.67 -4.15
CA GLN A 102 16.38 3.88 -5.11
C GLN A 102 16.53 2.38 -4.89
N ALA A 103 17.76 1.91 -4.63
CA ALA A 103 18.03 0.49 -4.37
C ALA A 103 17.28 0.00 -3.12
N PHE A 104 17.40 0.73 -2.01
CA PHE A 104 16.70 0.40 -0.78
C PHE A 104 15.19 0.55 -0.92
N GLY A 105 14.72 1.59 -1.60
CA GLY A 105 13.28 1.78 -1.86
C GLY A 105 12.68 0.64 -2.67
N ARG A 106 13.39 0.14 -3.68
CA ARG A 106 12.97 -1.02 -4.48
C ARG A 106 12.92 -2.29 -3.64
N GLU A 107 13.97 -2.58 -2.86
CA GLU A 107 14.03 -3.74 -1.98
C GLU A 107 12.90 -3.72 -0.94
N LEU A 108 12.68 -2.58 -0.28
CA LEU A 108 11.62 -2.41 0.71
C LEU A 108 10.23 -2.71 0.12
N VAL A 109 9.93 -2.12 -1.05
CA VAL A 109 8.63 -2.27 -1.69
C VAL A 109 8.47 -3.68 -2.28
N TYR A 110 9.53 -4.28 -2.81
CA TYR A 110 9.52 -5.66 -3.27
C TYR A 110 9.16 -6.62 -2.13
N ASN A 111 9.86 -6.52 -1.00
CA ASN A 111 9.61 -7.37 0.18
C ASN A 111 8.17 -7.16 0.74
N LEU A 112 7.68 -5.92 0.74
CA LEU A 112 6.31 -5.63 1.12
C LEU A 112 5.31 -6.35 0.19
N CYS A 113 5.51 -6.27 -1.13
CA CYS A 113 4.65 -6.94 -2.10
C CYS A 113 4.66 -8.45 -1.95
N GLU A 114 5.85 -9.07 -1.74
CA GLU A 114 5.95 -10.51 -1.47
C GLU A 114 5.18 -10.91 -0.21
N GLN A 115 5.33 -10.17 0.88
CA GLN A 115 4.60 -10.43 2.12
C GLN A 115 3.08 -10.34 1.93
N LEU A 116 2.62 -9.32 1.22
CA LEU A 116 1.19 -9.12 0.95
C LEU A 116 0.61 -10.26 0.11
N LEU A 117 1.28 -10.65 -0.97
CA LEU A 117 0.84 -11.74 -1.85
C LEU A 117 0.88 -13.09 -1.12
N ALA A 118 1.96 -13.38 -0.39
CA ALA A 118 2.07 -14.59 0.41
C ALA A 118 1.00 -14.67 1.53
N GLY A 119 0.59 -13.54 2.07
CA GLY A 119 -0.47 -13.42 3.07
C GLY A 119 -1.88 -13.45 2.49
N GLY A 120 -2.05 -13.63 1.18
CA GLY A 120 -3.35 -13.80 0.52
C GLY A 120 -4.03 -12.50 0.08
N ALA A 121 -3.29 -11.42 -0.11
CA ALA A 121 -3.84 -10.22 -0.73
C ALA A 121 -4.38 -10.55 -2.15
N PRO A 122 -5.56 -10.03 -2.53
CA PRO A 122 -6.22 -10.39 -3.79
C PRO A 122 -5.51 -9.84 -5.04
N GLY A 123 -4.54 -8.96 -4.87
CA GLY A 123 -3.74 -8.33 -5.91
C GLY A 123 -3.03 -7.09 -5.36
N LEU A 124 -2.41 -6.30 -6.22
CA LEU A 124 -1.68 -5.09 -5.86
C LEU A 124 -2.15 -3.91 -6.70
N HIS A 125 -2.36 -2.75 -6.07
CA HIS A 125 -2.67 -1.50 -6.79
C HIS A 125 -1.48 -0.55 -6.72
N PHE A 126 -0.86 -0.24 -7.85
CA PHE A 126 0.33 0.61 -7.91
C PHE A 126 -0.01 2.10 -8.11
N TYR A 127 0.41 2.93 -7.18
CA TYR A 127 0.40 4.40 -7.31
C TYR A 127 1.63 4.85 -8.10
N ALA A 128 1.55 4.83 -9.43
CA ALA A 128 2.68 5.06 -10.32
C ALA A 128 3.03 6.56 -10.50
N LEU A 129 2.11 7.48 -10.19
CA LEU A 129 2.29 8.95 -10.37
C LEU A 129 2.83 9.32 -11.76
N ASN A 130 2.30 8.70 -12.82
CA ASN A 130 2.74 8.85 -14.22
C ASN A 130 4.20 8.41 -14.49
N LYS A 131 4.82 7.67 -13.58
CA LYS A 131 6.15 7.08 -13.75
C LYS A 131 5.99 5.56 -13.87
N SER A 132 5.95 5.04 -15.10
CA SER A 132 5.72 3.60 -15.35
C SER A 132 6.91 2.73 -14.98
N GLN A 133 8.13 3.23 -15.18
CA GLN A 133 9.36 2.41 -15.03
C GLN A 133 9.51 1.73 -13.66
N PRO A 134 9.34 2.43 -12.51
CA PRO A 134 9.49 1.78 -11.21
C PRO A 134 8.46 0.68 -10.96
N THR A 135 7.22 0.90 -11.42
CA THR A 135 6.14 -0.10 -11.33
C THR A 135 6.41 -1.30 -12.23
N ALA A 136 6.82 -1.07 -13.49
CA ALA A 136 7.15 -2.13 -14.43
C ALA A 136 8.32 -3.00 -13.93
N THR A 137 9.33 -2.38 -13.32
CA THR A 137 10.44 -3.11 -12.71
C THR A 137 9.97 -4.02 -11.57
N LEU A 138 9.15 -3.49 -10.64
CA LEU A 138 8.58 -4.30 -9.56
C LEU A 138 7.70 -5.44 -10.08
N TRP A 139 6.89 -5.18 -11.11
CA TRP A 139 6.07 -6.19 -11.76
C TRP A 139 6.91 -7.36 -12.29
N GLN A 140 8.01 -7.05 -12.99
CA GLN A 140 8.93 -8.04 -13.54
C GLN A 140 9.64 -8.83 -12.42
N ASP A 141 10.12 -8.14 -11.38
CA ASP A 141 10.80 -8.76 -10.23
C ASP A 141 9.89 -9.74 -9.50
N LEU A 142 8.63 -9.35 -9.30
CA LEU A 142 7.61 -10.17 -8.64
C LEU A 142 7.06 -11.29 -9.55
N LYS A 143 7.44 -11.31 -10.83
CA LYS A 143 6.95 -12.27 -11.84
C LYS A 143 5.41 -12.34 -11.87
N LEU A 144 4.78 -11.16 -11.74
CA LEU A 144 3.32 -11.08 -11.76
C LEU A 144 2.79 -11.47 -13.16
N PRO A 145 1.62 -12.13 -13.24
CA PRO A 145 1.05 -12.54 -14.52
C PRO A 145 0.80 -11.31 -15.40
N THR A 146 1.24 -11.37 -16.64
CA THR A 146 0.80 -10.46 -17.67
C THR A 146 -0.58 -10.93 -18.11
N GLY A 147 -1.58 -10.03 -18.14
CA GLY A 147 -2.98 -10.39 -18.42
C GLY A 147 -3.29 -10.93 -19.83
N GLU A 148 -2.35 -11.66 -20.44
CA GLU A 148 -2.65 -12.59 -21.51
C GLU A 148 -3.37 -13.77 -20.87
N SER A 149 -4.68 -13.66 -20.81
CA SER A 149 -5.54 -14.81 -20.53
C SER A 149 -5.17 -15.91 -21.52
N ASP A 150 -4.82 -17.08 -21.02
CA ASP A 150 -4.98 -18.33 -21.76
C ASP A 150 -6.45 -18.46 -22.20
N ALA A 151 -6.79 -17.77 -23.27
CA ALA A 151 -7.99 -18.04 -24.04
C ALA A 151 -7.69 -19.28 -24.88
N ALA A 152 -7.90 -20.43 -24.29
CA ALA A 152 -8.00 -21.71 -24.99
C ALA A 152 -9.40 -22.27 -24.81
#